data_263c4ee0e4a2c28c7e61fe03e14fe55a
#
_entry.id   263c4ee0e4a2c28c7e61fe03e14fe55a
#
_cell.length_a   1.000
_cell.length_b   1.000
_cell.length_c   1.000
_cell.angle_alpha   90.00
_cell.angle_beta   90.00
_cell.angle_gamma   90.00
#
_symmetry.space_group_name_H-M   'P 1'
#
loop_
_entity.id
_entity.type
_entity.pdbx_description
1 polymer ?
#
loop_
_entity_poly.entity_id
_entity_poly.type
_entity_poly.pdbx_seq_one_letter_code
_entity_poly.pdbx_strand_id
1 'polypeptide(L)'
;MENEIIFVTHNKGKAKSAEKHFKNLKISTFNYELDEPRSDDIKVIATAKVKQAYEIVKKPCMAMDTDFRFDELNGFPRAFVNFSLETLGIEGFLKLMEDKENRKCAFNECLAYYDGKEIYYFYGKHPRKFIKRN
;
A
#
# COMPACT_ATOMS: atom_id res chain seq x y z
N MET A 1 -0.06 22.02 -21.87
CA MET A 1 0.87 21.53 -20.83
C MET A 1 0.43 20.16 -20.34
N GLU A 2 1.33 19.23 -20.41
CA GLU A 2 1.04 17.89 -19.94
C GLU A 2 1.13 17.84 -18.42
N ASN A 3 0.07 17.36 -17.80
CA ASN A 3 0.05 17.12 -16.36
C ASN A 3 0.62 15.73 -16.11
N GLU A 4 1.92 15.68 -15.90
CA GLU A 4 2.59 14.44 -15.55
C GLU A 4 2.61 14.25 -14.04
N ILE A 5 2.20 13.09 -13.58
CA ILE A 5 2.28 12.71 -12.18
C ILE A 5 3.26 11.56 -12.07
N ILE A 6 4.20 11.67 -11.15
CA ILE A 6 5.22 10.64 -10.95
C ILE A 6 4.82 9.76 -9.78
N PHE A 7 4.69 8.47 -10.03
CA PHE A 7 4.45 7.48 -8.98
C PHE A 7 5.79 6.88 -8.55
N VAL A 8 6.18 7.18 -7.32
CA VAL A 8 7.45 6.70 -6.77
C VAL A 8 7.20 5.41 -6.01
N THR A 9 7.76 4.33 -6.48
CA THR A 9 7.62 3.01 -5.87
C THR A 9 8.71 2.08 -6.38
N HIS A 10 9.14 1.12 -5.57
CA HIS A 10 9.99 0.03 -6.03
C HIS A 10 9.19 -1.24 -6.31
N ASN A 11 7.88 -1.18 -6.12
CA ASN A 11 6.98 -2.33 -6.35
C ASN A 11 6.44 -2.28 -7.77
N LYS A 12 6.91 -3.20 -8.62
CA LYS A 12 6.51 -3.27 -10.04
C LYS A 12 5.02 -3.53 -10.23
N GLY A 13 4.41 -4.30 -9.33
CA GLY A 13 2.98 -4.58 -9.41
C GLY A 13 2.14 -3.33 -9.15
N LYS A 14 2.52 -2.52 -8.16
CA LYS A 14 1.85 -1.26 -7.88
C LYS A 14 2.02 -0.28 -9.03
N ALA A 15 3.21 -0.22 -9.63
CA ALA A 15 3.48 0.64 -10.78
C ALA A 15 2.56 0.30 -11.96
N LYS A 16 2.44 -0.97 -12.30
CA LYS A 16 1.56 -1.43 -13.38
C LYS A 16 0.10 -1.15 -13.08
N SER A 17 -0.31 -1.35 -11.82
CA SER A 17 -1.68 -1.10 -11.40
C SER A 17 -2.04 0.38 -11.56
N ALA A 18 -1.13 1.28 -11.19
CA ALA A 18 -1.35 2.71 -11.34
C ALA A 18 -1.49 3.12 -12.80
N GLU A 19 -0.63 2.63 -13.67
CA GLU A 19 -0.69 2.91 -15.11
C GLU A 19 -2.02 2.44 -15.71
N LYS A 20 -2.53 1.32 -15.23
CA LYS A 20 -3.78 0.73 -15.71
C LYS A 20 -5.01 1.50 -15.22
N HIS A 21 -5.00 1.97 -13.97
CA HIS A 21 -6.13 2.66 -13.36
C HIS A 21 -6.28 4.11 -13.82
N PHE A 22 -5.18 4.79 -14.08
CA PHE A 22 -5.20 6.21 -14.41
C PHE A 22 -4.94 6.45 -15.90
N LYS A 23 -5.79 5.86 -16.75
CA LYS A 23 -5.64 5.91 -18.21
C LYS A 23 -5.71 7.32 -18.78
N ASN A 24 -6.44 8.22 -18.13
CA ASN A 24 -6.64 9.59 -18.61
C ASN A 24 -5.58 10.56 -18.09
N LEU A 25 -4.66 10.07 -17.27
CA LEU A 25 -3.57 10.86 -16.73
C LEU A 25 -2.25 10.28 -17.20
N LYS A 26 -1.29 11.16 -17.43
CA LYS A 26 0.06 10.69 -17.75
C LYS A 26 0.76 10.34 -16.45
N ILE A 27 0.86 9.05 -16.17
CA ILE A 27 1.55 8.53 -15.00
C ILE A 27 2.91 8.01 -15.44
N SER A 28 3.96 8.57 -14.88
CA SER A 28 5.31 8.03 -15.01
C SER A 28 5.69 7.36 -13.70
N THR A 29 6.45 6.28 -13.77
CA THR A 29 6.90 5.61 -12.55
C THR A 29 8.38 5.87 -12.34
N PHE A 30 8.75 6.03 -11.08
CA PHE A 30 10.13 6.20 -10.68
C PHE A 30 10.45 5.09 -9.68
N ASN A 31 11.39 4.24 -10.06
CA ASN A 31 11.78 3.10 -9.23
C ASN A 31 12.72 3.56 -8.12
N TYR A 32 12.20 3.69 -6.91
CA TYR A 32 12.97 4.13 -5.76
C TYR A 32 12.35 3.55 -4.50
N GLU A 33 13.20 3.03 -3.64
CA GLU A 33 12.76 2.50 -2.35
C GLU A 33 12.73 3.63 -1.32
N LEU A 34 11.51 4.09 -1.03
CA LEU A 34 11.30 5.16 -0.05
C LEU A 34 11.42 4.61 1.37
N ASP A 35 11.95 5.45 2.26
CA ASP A 35 12.02 5.09 3.68
C ASP A 35 10.60 5.12 4.27
N GLU A 36 10.30 4.12 5.08
CA GLU A 36 9.01 4.01 5.73
C GLU A 36 9.15 4.21 7.22
N PRO A 37 8.37 5.13 7.82
CA PRO A 37 8.35 5.24 9.26
C PRO A 37 7.71 4.00 9.87
N ARG A 38 8.11 3.66 11.08
CA ARG A 38 7.52 2.55 11.79
C ARG A 38 6.18 3.00 12.39
N SER A 39 5.09 2.63 11.73
CA SER A 39 3.74 3.02 12.11
C SER A 39 2.73 1.95 11.74
N ASP A 40 1.65 1.89 12.49
CA ASP A 40 0.50 1.04 12.22
C ASP A 40 -0.54 1.72 11.32
N ASP A 41 -0.32 2.98 10.99
CA ASP A 41 -1.25 3.80 10.20
C ASP A 41 -0.70 4.02 8.80
N ILE A 42 -1.37 3.46 7.78
CA ILE A 42 -0.91 3.59 6.40
C ILE A 42 -0.97 5.03 5.89
N LYS A 43 -1.82 5.87 6.47
CA LYS A 43 -1.85 7.29 6.11
C LYS A 43 -0.57 7.99 6.55
N VAL A 44 -0.09 7.68 7.76
CA VAL A 44 1.18 8.21 8.28
C VAL A 44 2.33 7.78 7.37
N ILE A 45 2.34 6.51 6.99
CA ILE A 45 3.39 5.96 6.14
C ILE A 45 3.34 6.59 4.75
N ALA A 46 2.16 6.63 4.13
CA ALA A 46 2.00 7.21 2.78
C ALA A 46 2.37 8.69 2.77
N THR A 47 2.04 9.43 3.83
CA THR A 47 2.38 10.85 3.95
C THR A 47 3.90 11.03 3.98
N ALA A 48 4.59 10.27 4.82
CA ALA A 48 6.06 10.33 4.90
C ALA A 48 6.71 9.96 3.57
N LYS A 49 6.17 8.94 2.92
CA LYS A 49 6.70 8.48 1.63
C LYS A 49 6.53 9.54 0.53
N VAL A 50 5.36 10.16 0.44
CA VAL A 50 5.11 11.15 -0.62
C VAL A 50 5.91 12.44 -0.41
N LYS A 51 6.14 12.82 0.84
CA LYS A 51 7.00 13.96 1.14
C LYS A 51 8.45 13.68 0.73
N GLN A 52 8.93 12.49 1.04
CA GLN A 52 10.27 12.06 0.61
C GLN A 52 10.36 11.99 -0.92
N ALA A 53 9.33 11.43 -1.56
CA ALA A 53 9.28 11.34 -3.02
C ALA A 53 9.39 12.72 -3.66
N TYR A 54 8.67 13.70 -3.13
CA TYR A 54 8.72 15.07 -3.67
C TYR A 54 10.11 15.68 -3.54
N GLU A 55 10.81 15.42 -2.44
CA GLU A 55 12.19 15.89 -2.28
C GLU A 55 13.13 15.32 -3.34
N ILE A 56 12.83 14.13 -3.83
CA ILE A 56 13.65 13.44 -4.82
C ILE A 56 13.31 13.92 -6.24
N VAL A 57 12.03 13.92 -6.62
CA VAL A 57 11.63 14.17 -7.99
C VAL A 57 11.28 15.64 -8.27
N LYS A 58 11.00 16.43 -7.25
CA LYS A 58 10.71 17.88 -7.35
C LYS A 58 9.56 18.22 -8.29
N LYS A 59 8.61 17.32 -8.42
CA LYS A 59 7.41 17.47 -9.26
C LYS A 59 6.23 16.84 -8.56
N PRO A 60 4.99 17.18 -8.96
CA PRO A 60 3.83 16.51 -8.42
C PRO A 60 4.00 14.99 -8.50
N CYS A 61 3.80 14.34 -7.38
CA CYS A 61 4.08 12.91 -7.27
C CYS A 61 3.11 12.23 -6.33
N MET A 62 3.11 10.92 -6.36
CA MET A 62 2.31 10.11 -5.46
C MET A 62 3.10 8.94 -4.93
N ALA A 63 2.71 8.50 -3.75
CA ALA A 63 3.23 7.31 -3.12
C ALA A 63 2.08 6.60 -2.40
N MET A 64 2.22 5.31 -2.20
CA MET A 64 1.14 4.50 -1.66
C MET A 64 1.66 3.55 -0.60
N ASP A 65 0.82 3.31 0.40
CA ASP A 65 1.06 2.23 1.34
C ASP A 65 -0.18 1.37 1.48
N THR A 66 0.02 0.12 1.85
CA THR A 66 -1.06 -0.85 1.97
C THR A 66 -0.97 -1.56 3.31
N ASP A 67 -2.13 -1.99 3.82
CA ASP A 67 -2.16 -2.89 4.96
C ASP A 67 -3.03 -4.10 4.63
N PHE A 68 -2.97 -5.09 5.50
CA PHE A 68 -3.78 -6.29 5.39
C PHE A 68 -4.32 -6.64 6.77
N ARG A 69 -5.62 -6.93 6.85
CA ARG A 69 -6.30 -7.16 8.12
C ARG A 69 -7.14 -8.43 8.08
N PHE A 70 -6.97 -9.25 9.12
CA PHE A 70 -7.88 -10.37 9.38
C PHE A 70 -8.85 -9.97 10.48
N ASP A 71 -10.15 -10.13 10.22
CA ASP A 71 -11.18 -9.79 11.22
C ASP A 71 -10.98 -10.57 12.52
N GLU A 72 -10.72 -11.87 12.40
CA GLU A 72 -10.55 -12.75 13.57
C GLU A 72 -9.27 -12.50 14.36
N LEU A 73 -8.34 -11.74 13.80
CA LEU A 73 -7.07 -11.43 14.45
C LEU A 73 -7.00 -9.97 14.90
N ASN A 74 -8.16 -9.35 15.12
CA ASN A 74 -8.27 -7.94 15.53
C ASN A 74 -7.57 -6.98 14.58
N GLY A 75 -7.58 -7.32 13.29
CA GLY A 75 -6.95 -6.52 12.26
C GLY A 75 -5.48 -6.79 12.03
N PHE A 76 -4.87 -7.72 12.79
CA PHE A 76 -3.48 -8.09 12.52
C PHE A 76 -3.34 -8.60 11.09
N PRO A 77 -2.29 -8.33 10.32
CA PRO A 77 -1.05 -7.60 10.71
C PRO A 77 -1.07 -6.09 10.46
N ARG A 78 -2.14 -5.53 9.90
CA ARG A 78 -2.25 -4.10 9.59
C ARG A 78 -1.10 -3.65 8.68
N ALA A 79 -0.43 -2.54 9.04
CA ALA A 79 0.67 -2.02 8.23
C ALA A 79 1.93 -2.88 8.26
N PHE A 80 2.01 -3.84 9.18
CA PHE A 80 3.18 -4.71 9.33
C PHE A 80 3.09 -6.00 8.52
N VAL A 81 2.31 -5.99 7.44
CA VAL A 81 2.05 -7.18 6.63
C VAL A 81 3.33 -7.77 6.02
N ASN A 82 4.23 -6.94 5.51
CA ASN A 82 5.48 -7.44 4.92
C ASN A 82 6.36 -8.11 5.96
N PHE A 83 6.53 -7.48 7.12
CA PHE A 83 7.29 -8.05 8.22
C PHE A 83 6.69 -9.36 8.68
N SER A 84 5.36 -9.42 8.77
CA SER A 84 4.66 -10.62 9.20
C SER A 84 4.83 -11.77 8.19
N LEU A 85 4.79 -11.45 6.89
CA LEU A 85 5.03 -12.45 5.84
C LEU A 85 6.46 -12.98 5.87
N GLU A 86 7.43 -12.12 6.16
CA GLU A 86 8.84 -12.53 6.26
C GLU A 86 9.11 -13.41 7.48
N THR A 87 8.41 -13.16 8.58
CA THR A 87 8.66 -13.86 9.84
C THR A 87 7.76 -15.07 10.04
N LEU A 88 6.44 -14.89 9.92
CA LEU A 88 5.48 -15.98 10.07
C LEU A 88 5.33 -16.82 8.80
N GLY A 89 5.41 -16.16 7.65
CA GLY A 89 5.11 -16.78 6.37
C GLY A 89 3.64 -17.14 6.22
N ILE A 90 3.28 -17.66 5.06
CA ILE A 90 1.91 -18.11 4.78
C ILE A 90 1.52 -19.23 5.76
N GLU A 91 2.44 -20.11 6.07
CA GLU A 91 2.19 -21.21 7.01
C GLU A 91 1.82 -20.71 8.40
N GLY A 92 2.49 -19.64 8.86
CA GLY A 92 2.17 -19.04 10.14
C GLY A 92 0.78 -18.44 10.16
N PHE A 93 0.37 -17.78 9.09
CA PHE A 93 -0.99 -17.23 8.96
C PHE A 93 -2.03 -18.34 8.91
N LEU A 94 -1.74 -19.43 8.21
CA LEU A 94 -2.65 -20.57 8.18
C LEU A 94 -2.85 -21.14 9.57
N LYS A 95 -1.79 -21.21 10.37
CA LYS A 95 -1.88 -21.67 11.76
C LYS A 95 -2.70 -20.72 12.63
N LEU A 96 -2.47 -19.41 12.51
CA LEU A 96 -3.23 -18.41 13.27
C LEU A 96 -4.72 -18.46 12.95
N MET A 97 -5.05 -18.78 11.70
CA MET A 97 -6.44 -18.84 11.24
C MET A 97 -7.06 -20.22 11.36
N GLU A 98 -6.29 -21.20 11.85
CA GLU A 98 -6.81 -22.54 12.10
C GLU A 98 -7.99 -22.48 13.08
N ASP A 99 -9.05 -23.21 12.78
CA ASP A 99 -10.28 -23.24 13.58
C ASP A 99 -11.07 -21.93 13.64
N LYS A 100 -10.71 -20.95 12.83
CA LYS A 100 -11.48 -19.70 12.73
C LYS A 100 -12.53 -19.84 11.63
N GLU A 101 -13.80 -19.69 12.00
CA GLU A 101 -14.90 -19.78 11.04
C GLU A 101 -14.99 -18.54 10.17
N ASN A 102 -14.81 -17.37 10.76
CA ASN A 102 -14.81 -16.12 10.00
C ASN A 102 -13.46 -15.98 9.28
N ARG A 103 -13.51 -16.08 7.97
CA ARG A 103 -12.33 -16.03 7.11
C ARG A 103 -12.14 -14.67 6.45
N LYS A 104 -12.89 -13.66 6.89
CA LYS A 104 -12.84 -12.33 6.27
C LYS A 104 -11.51 -11.65 6.53
N CYS A 105 -10.97 -11.09 5.47
CA CYS A 105 -9.77 -10.27 5.51
C CYS A 105 -9.88 -9.20 4.42
N ALA A 106 -8.99 -8.24 4.44
CA ALA A 106 -9.01 -7.18 3.43
C ALA A 106 -7.65 -6.54 3.28
N PHE A 107 -7.35 -6.15 2.03
CA PHE A 107 -6.29 -5.18 1.76
C PHE A 107 -6.90 -3.79 1.84
N ASN A 108 -6.20 -2.89 2.49
CA ASN A 108 -6.53 -1.46 2.47
C ASN A 108 -5.34 -0.72 1.88
N GLU A 109 -5.62 0.35 1.14
CA GLU A 109 -4.56 1.15 0.57
C GLU A 109 -4.82 2.64 0.79
N CYS A 110 -3.75 3.38 0.94
CA CYS A 110 -3.77 4.82 1.03
C CYS A 110 -2.79 5.36 -0.01
N LEU A 111 -3.34 6.07 -0.99
CA LEU A 111 -2.55 6.76 -2.00
C LEU A 111 -2.46 8.22 -1.59
N ALA A 112 -1.26 8.74 -1.44
CA ALA A 112 -1.01 10.14 -1.16
C ALA A 112 -0.49 10.82 -2.43
N TYR A 113 -1.14 11.91 -2.81
CA TYR A 113 -0.73 12.75 -3.93
C TYR A 113 -0.31 14.11 -3.40
N TYR A 114 0.89 14.54 -3.74
CA TYR A 114 1.45 15.80 -3.31
C TYR A 114 1.73 16.68 -4.52
N ASP A 115 1.05 17.83 -4.61
CA ASP A 115 1.24 18.77 -5.71
C ASP A 115 2.37 19.79 -5.46
N GLY A 116 3.00 19.71 -4.30
CA GLY A 116 4.04 20.64 -3.86
C GLY A 116 3.53 21.66 -2.84
N LYS A 117 2.22 21.74 -2.66
CA LYS A 117 1.58 22.64 -1.68
C LYS A 117 0.73 21.85 -0.70
N GLU A 118 -0.13 20.98 -1.21
CA GLU A 118 -1.08 20.19 -0.40
C GLU A 118 -0.98 18.73 -0.74
N ILE A 119 -1.34 17.89 0.22
CA ILE A 119 -1.38 16.44 0.06
C ILE A 119 -2.84 16.00 0.05
N TYR A 120 -3.20 15.22 -0.96
CA TYR A 120 -4.53 14.64 -1.13
C TYR A 120 -4.44 13.14 -0.93
N TYR A 121 -5.48 12.56 -0.32
CA TYR A 121 -5.48 11.15 0.03
C TYR A 121 -6.63 10.41 -0.63
N PHE A 122 -6.36 9.24 -1.14
CA PHE A 122 -7.34 8.36 -1.76
C PHE A 122 -7.23 6.99 -1.11
N TYR A 123 -8.37 6.45 -0.68
CA TYR A 123 -8.41 5.19 0.06
C TYR A 123 -9.13 4.13 -0.74
N GLY A 124 -8.59 2.92 -0.71
CA GLY A 124 -9.21 1.75 -1.31
C GLY A 124 -9.31 0.62 -0.31
N LYS A 125 -10.37 -0.17 -0.41
CA LYS A 125 -10.54 -1.37 0.40
C LYS A 125 -10.89 -2.53 -0.51
N HIS A 126 -10.16 -3.62 -0.39
CA HIS A 126 -10.32 -4.80 -1.22
C HIS A 126 -10.60 -6.01 -0.33
N PRO A 127 -11.90 -6.30 -0.05
CA PRO A 127 -12.26 -7.45 0.77
C PRO A 127 -11.87 -8.76 0.12
N ARG A 128 -11.47 -9.73 0.95
CA ARG A 128 -11.05 -11.06 0.53
C ARG A 128 -11.56 -12.09 1.52
N LYS A 129 -11.47 -13.34 1.12
CA LYS A 129 -11.74 -14.48 1.99
C LYS A 129 -10.49 -15.35 2.03
N PHE A 130 -9.98 -15.57 3.23
CA PHE A 130 -8.78 -16.38 3.40
C PHE A 130 -9.18 -17.86 3.37
N ILE A 131 -8.78 -18.55 2.31
CA ILE A 131 -9.15 -19.96 2.15
C ILE A 131 -7.90 -20.83 2.15
N LYS A 132 -8.05 -22.01 2.76
CA LYS A 132 -6.99 -23.00 2.76
C LYS A 132 -6.99 -23.71 1.41
N ARG A 133 -5.83 -23.74 0.77
CA ARG A 133 -5.66 -24.55 -0.44
C ARG A 133 -5.32 -25.97 -0.06
N ASN A 134 -6.02 -26.89 -0.69
CA ASN A 134 -5.71 -28.30 -0.58
C ASN A 134 -4.64 -28.69 -1.60
#